data_2f5a6e99a4dee298cc3e01505f697db3
#
_entry.id   2f5a6e99a4dee298cc3e01505f697db3
#
_cell.length_a   1.000
_cell.length_b   1.000
_cell.length_c   1.000
_cell.angle_alpha   90.00
_cell.angle_beta   90.00
_cell.angle_gamma   90.00
#
_symmetry.space_group_name_H-M   'P 1'
#
loop_
_entity.id
_entity.type
_entity.pdbx_description
1 polymer ?
#
loop_
_entity_poly.entity_id
_entity_poly.type
_entity_poly.pdbx_seq_one_letter_code
_entity_poly.pdbx_strand_id
1 'polypeptide(L)'
;EEEKVRKSLKYSLYDGAAFAVMDGMTSSFLTPFAVALNASVNLIAALTYVPQLIGAFVQLFAAKIVEIAKDRKKILVAGAFLHALLWIPLLLIPYITPNQKYLLIVYVSLQNLVWQPMNPIGNSLLGDIVPKYERGRFFGVRNKVAGATSFIAVLSAGFILDYFSTKNPFTGFTILFSIAFASRLASTFFKSMIYNPAADLAHEEKFSIIDFVKRMNKTNYGHFAIYTSLFKFATNIAAPFFAIYMIRDLHFSYLQFTILVAAELVASFIAMGLWGRIIDEKGTKHVLYISGILAPLIPLFWLFSNDFYYLLIVEAFSGISWAGFNLSSSNFIFDAVKPENRVRCIAYFKSFESMSIFIGAAFGGFLINILPAWIFISSIPIVFLISGVLRLVVSLVLLPTMKEARLIELPIGHTFFKRHITIRPSEGFVYEVIGKYNKKEEKQEKQESKVKNQKIAPKKENEFYNKKLMKFIDKSISPKKQQHDLTNMHEIEHITEEIERGKIRK
;
A
#
# COMPACT_ATOMS: atom_id res chain seq x y z
N GLU A 1 20.60 18.41 -12.16
CA GLU A 1 19.79 17.19 -12.01
C GLU A 1 19.33 17.01 -10.57
N GLU A 2 20.19 17.19 -9.57
CA GLU A 2 19.86 17.11 -8.14
C GLU A 2 18.72 18.05 -7.73
N GLU A 3 18.69 19.28 -8.21
CA GLU A 3 17.60 20.22 -7.93
C GLU A 3 16.26 19.76 -8.49
N LYS A 4 16.26 19.16 -9.71
CA LYS A 4 15.05 18.57 -10.31
C LYS A 4 14.54 17.38 -9.51
N VAL A 5 15.44 16.51 -9.04
CA VAL A 5 15.13 15.39 -8.16
C VAL A 5 14.51 15.91 -6.85
N ARG A 6 15.14 16.87 -6.18
CA ARG A 6 14.66 17.45 -4.92
C ARG A 6 13.27 18.08 -5.04
N LYS A 7 13.04 18.85 -6.11
CA LYS A 7 11.70 19.41 -6.41
C LYS A 7 10.67 18.31 -6.65
N SER A 8 11.05 17.26 -7.36
CA SER A 8 10.18 16.11 -7.63
C SER A 8 9.79 15.35 -6.37
N LEU A 9 10.73 15.15 -5.43
CA LEU A 9 10.43 14.53 -4.14
C LEU A 9 9.40 15.35 -3.34
N LYS A 10 9.56 16.69 -3.33
CA LYS A 10 8.59 17.59 -2.68
C LYS A 10 7.20 17.51 -3.34
N TYR A 11 7.13 17.55 -4.67
CA TYR A 11 5.86 17.42 -5.38
C TYR A 11 5.22 16.03 -5.20
N SER A 12 6.02 14.98 -5.08
CA SER A 12 5.51 13.63 -4.75
C SER A 12 4.90 13.55 -3.34
N LEU A 13 5.39 14.33 -2.36
CA LEU A 13 4.74 14.43 -1.05
C LEU A 13 3.37 15.12 -1.16
N TYR A 14 3.30 16.22 -1.90
CA TYR A 14 2.02 16.92 -2.10
C TYR A 14 1.02 16.10 -2.93
N ASP A 15 1.47 15.39 -3.98
CA ASP A 15 0.67 14.41 -4.72
C ASP A 15 0.12 13.34 -3.80
N GLY A 16 0.99 12.78 -2.94
CA GLY A 16 0.60 11.76 -1.97
C GLY A 16 -0.41 12.25 -0.94
N ALA A 17 -0.25 13.46 -0.42
CA ALA A 17 -1.20 14.07 0.52
C ALA A 17 -2.56 14.36 -0.14
N ALA A 18 -2.56 14.98 -1.33
CA ALA A 18 -3.80 15.26 -2.06
C ALA A 18 -4.54 13.96 -2.45
N PHE A 19 -3.81 12.92 -2.87
CA PHE A 19 -4.39 11.61 -3.11
C PHE A 19 -4.99 11.00 -1.83
N ALA A 20 -4.32 11.14 -0.69
CA ALA A 20 -4.80 10.61 0.58
C ALA A 20 -6.08 11.31 1.09
N VAL A 21 -6.28 12.61 0.78
CA VAL A 21 -7.58 13.28 1.01
C VAL A 21 -8.67 12.61 0.19
N MET A 22 -8.46 12.43 -1.11
CA MET A 22 -9.43 11.75 -1.97
C MET A 22 -9.78 10.36 -1.44
N ASP A 23 -8.76 9.57 -1.16
CA ASP A 23 -8.91 8.19 -0.69
C ASP A 23 -9.64 8.12 0.66
N GLY A 24 -9.26 8.95 1.63
CA GLY A 24 -9.91 9.03 2.94
C GLY A 24 -11.38 9.49 2.88
N MET A 25 -11.73 10.37 1.92
CA MET A 25 -13.12 10.79 1.71
C MET A 25 -13.98 9.71 1.05
N THR A 26 -13.39 8.68 0.43
CA THR A 26 -14.16 7.81 -0.47
C THR A 26 -14.02 6.32 -0.23
N SER A 27 -12.83 5.80 0.04
CA SER A 27 -12.56 4.35 0.06
C SER A 27 -13.46 3.58 1.03
N SER A 28 -13.66 4.09 2.25
CA SER A 28 -14.53 3.48 3.26
C SER A 28 -16.01 3.81 3.06
N PHE A 29 -16.35 4.83 2.26
CA PHE A 29 -17.71 5.35 2.16
C PHE A 29 -18.48 4.94 0.90
N LEU A 30 -17.86 4.21 -0.03
CA LEU A 30 -18.56 3.67 -1.21
C LEU A 30 -19.62 2.62 -0.83
N THR A 31 -19.34 1.75 0.14
CA THR A 31 -20.32 0.79 0.66
C THR A 31 -21.46 1.49 1.41
N PRO A 32 -21.21 2.40 2.37
CA PRO A 32 -22.24 3.27 2.95
C PRO A 32 -23.09 4.00 1.91
N PHE A 33 -22.50 4.52 0.83
CA PHE A 33 -23.23 5.14 -0.26
C PHE A 33 -24.14 4.14 -0.99
N ALA A 34 -23.66 2.95 -1.28
CA ALA A 34 -24.48 1.90 -1.88
C ALA A 34 -25.65 1.48 -0.97
N VAL A 35 -25.45 1.43 0.37
CA VAL A 35 -26.51 1.19 1.35
C VAL A 35 -27.55 2.32 1.31
N ALA A 36 -27.11 3.59 1.25
CA ALA A 36 -28.01 4.74 1.13
C ALA A 36 -28.84 4.73 -0.17
N LEU A 37 -28.31 4.14 -1.24
CA LEU A 37 -29.01 3.90 -2.51
C LEU A 37 -29.93 2.67 -2.45
N ASN A 38 -30.14 2.05 -1.28
CA ASN A 38 -30.91 0.81 -1.11
C ASN A 38 -30.41 -0.34 -1.99
N ALA A 39 -29.09 -0.47 -2.15
CA ALA A 39 -28.49 -1.57 -2.87
C ALA A 39 -28.64 -2.87 -2.08
N SER A 40 -28.97 -3.96 -2.79
CA SER A 40 -29.01 -5.30 -2.19
C SER A 40 -27.60 -5.75 -1.78
N VAL A 41 -27.52 -6.71 -0.85
CA VAL A 41 -26.24 -7.28 -0.38
C VAL A 41 -25.43 -7.83 -1.57
N ASN A 42 -26.08 -8.48 -2.53
CA ASN A 42 -25.43 -8.98 -3.74
C ASN A 42 -24.83 -7.87 -4.60
N LEU A 43 -25.52 -6.74 -4.70
CA LEU A 43 -25.05 -5.60 -5.47
C LEU A 43 -23.83 -4.95 -4.78
N ILE A 44 -23.83 -4.90 -3.44
CA ILE A 44 -22.68 -4.40 -2.68
C ILE A 44 -21.50 -5.37 -2.78
N ALA A 45 -21.74 -6.67 -2.75
CA ALA A 45 -20.70 -7.64 -3.07
C ALA A 45 -20.15 -7.41 -4.49
N ALA A 46 -21.04 -7.22 -5.49
CA ALA A 46 -20.68 -6.91 -6.86
C ALA A 46 -19.84 -5.62 -6.99
N LEU A 47 -20.12 -4.60 -6.16
CA LEU A 47 -19.33 -3.36 -6.09
C LEU A 47 -17.88 -3.62 -5.67
N THR A 48 -17.62 -4.69 -4.94
CA THR A 48 -16.25 -5.12 -4.60
C THR A 48 -15.64 -6.00 -5.69
N TYR A 49 -16.32 -7.05 -6.14
CA TYR A 49 -15.69 -8.06 -6.98
C TYR A 49 -15.59 -7.66 -8.46
N VAL A 50 -16.58 -6.96 -9.02
CA VAL A 50 -16.56 -6.60 -10.47
C VAL A 50 -15.42 -5.62 -10.78
N PRO A 51 -15.22 -4.51 -10.04
CA PRO A 51 -14.11 -3.60 -10.26
C PRO A 51 -12.74 -4.27 -10.09
N GLN A 52 -12.61 -5.20 -9.13
CA GLN A 52 -11.36 -5.92 -8.90
C GLN A 52 -11.00 -6.85 -10.06
N LEU A 53 -11.98 -7.54 -10.65
CA LEU A 53 -11.77 -8.38 -11.82
C LEU A 53 -11.26 -7.55 -13.01
N ILE A 54 -11.93 -6.43 -13.29
CA ILE A 54 -11.53 -5.50 -14.36
C ILE A 54 -10.12 -4.96 -14.11
N GLY A 55 -9.85 -4.54 -12.87
CA GLY A 55 -8.54 -4.05 -12.45
C GLY A 55 -7.44 -5.11 -12.62
N ALA A 56 -7.68 -6.35 -12.19
CA ALA A 56 -6.75 -7.47 -12.35
C ALA A 56 -6.37 -7.69 -13.82
N PHE A 57 -7.38 -7.67 -14.69
CA PHE A 57 -7.17 -7.91 -16.12
C PHE A 57 -6.34 -6.78 -16.75
N VAL A 58 -6.69 -5.52 -16.49
CA VAL A 58 -6.00 -4.36 -17.09
C VAL A 58 -4.58 -4.19 -16.54
N GLN A 59 -4.36 -4.53 -15.28
CA GLN A 59 -3.04 -4.46 -14.66
C GLN A 59 -1.99 -5.34 -15.36
N LEU A 60 -2.39 -6.46 -15.97
CA LEU A 60 -1.49 -7.31 -16.77
C LEU A 60 -0.88 -6.56 -17.98
N PHE A 61 -1.58 -5.55 -18.48
CA PHE A 61 -1.13 -4.76 -19.63
C PHE A 61 -0.33 -3.51 -19.25
N ALA A 62 -0.07 -3.26 -17.94
CA ALA A 62 0.62 -2.05 -17.48
C ALA A 62 1.99 -1.86 -18.16
N ALA A 63 2.78 -2.91 -18.30
CA ALA A 63 4.07 -2.86 -18.98
C ALA A 63 3.91 -2.50 -20.48
N LYS A 64 2.94 -3.14 -21.16
CA LYS A 64 2.65 -2.87 -22.57
C LYS A 64 2.16 -1.45 -22.79
N ILE A 65 1.38 -0.88 -21.88
CA ILE A 65 0.94 0.51 -21.91
C ILE A 65 2.15 1.44 -21.87
N VAL A 66 3.16 1.15 -21.02
CA VAL A 66 4.40 1.93 -20.95
C VAL A 66 5.23 1.80 -22.22
N GLU A 67 5.37 0.59 -22.78
CA GLU A 67 6.07 0.33 -24.04
C GLU A 67 5.48 1.13 -25.22
N ILE A 68 4.15 1.21 -25.31
CA ILE A 68 3.45 1.94 -26.37
C ILE A 68 3.58 3.45 -26.21
N ALA A 69 3.32 3.96 -25.01
CA ALA A 69 3.29 5.39 -24.76
C ALA A 69 4.68 6.02 -24.57
N LYS A 70 5.72 5.23 -24.29
CA LYS A 70 7.13 5.63 -24.09
C LYS A 70 7.37 6.74 -23.06
N ASP A 71 6.34 7.18 -22.35
CA ASP A 71 6.40 8.26 -21.36
C ASP A 71 5.53 7.93 -20.14
N ARG A 72 6.18 7.43 -19.08
CA ARG A 72 5.51 7.05 -17.82
C ARG A 72 4.77 8.23 -17.18
N LYS A 73 5.35 9.42 -17.22
CA LYS A 73 4.76 10.62 -16.62
C LYS A 73 3.46 11.02 -17.34
N LYS A 74 3.45 11.00 -18.67
CA LYS A 74 2.23 11.32 -19.45
C LYS A 74 1.11 10.35 -19.12
N ILE A 75 1.40 9.04 -19.04
CA ILE A 75 0.40 8.03 -18.66
C ILE A 75 -0.15 8.34 -17.27
N LEU A 76 0.73 8.61 -16.29
CA LEU A 76 0.32 8.86 -14.91
C LEU A 76 -0.50 10.14 -14.75
N VAL A 77 -0.15 11.21 -15.46
CA VAL A 77 -0.89 12.48 -15.43
C VAL A 77 -2.24 12.36 -16.12
N ALA A 78 -2.27 11.78 -17.33
CA ALA A 78 -3.52 11.55 -18.07
C ALA A 78 -4.47 10.61 -17.32
N GLY A 79 -3.93 9.50 -16.78
CA GLY A 79 -4.72 8.57 -15.97
C GLY A 79 -5.22 9.21 -14.67
N ALA A 80 -4.41 10.04 -13.99
CA ALA A 80 -4.84 10.75 -12.79
C ALA A 80 -5.94 11.78 -13.11
N PHE A 81 -5.84 12.48 -14.22
CA PHE A 81 -6.85 13.42 -14.70
C PHE A 81 -8.16 12.71 -15.06
N LEU A 82 -8.09 11.63 -15.83
CA LEU A 82 -9.26 10.82 -16.16
C LEU A 82 -9.93 10.24 -14.92
N HIS A 83 -9.12 9.73 -13.97
CA HIS A 83 -9.62 9.24 -12.68
C HIS A 83 -10.31 10.36 -11.86
N ALA A 84 -9.83 11.60 -11.93
CA ALA A 84 -10.50 12.74 -11.32
C ALA A 84 -11.88 12.99 -11.99
N LEU A 85 -11.94 13.01 -13.31
CA LEU A 85 -13.20 13.24 -14.03
C LEU A 85 -14.27 12.18 -13.73
N LEU A 86 -13.85 10.93 -13.41
CA LEU A 86 -14.77 9.86 -13.06
C LEU A 86 -15.46 10.07 -11.70
N TRP A 87 -15.06 11.05 -10.88
CA TRP A 87 -15.82 11.45 -9.70
C TRP A 87 -17.07 12.27 -10.01
N ILE A 88 -17.09 12.99 -11.16
CA ILE A 88 -18.23 13.82 -11.56
C ILE A 88 -19.52 12.99 -11.74
N PRO A 89 -19.53 11.88 -12.50
CA PRO A 89 -20.73 11.04 -12.59
C PRO A 89 -21.22 10.53 -11.25
N LEU A 90 -20.29 10.18 -10.30
CA LEU A 90 -20.64 9.74 -8.95
C LEU A 90 -21.42 10.81 -8.15
N LEU A 91 -21.07 12.10 -8.33
CA LEU A 91 -21.82 13.22 -7.75
C LEU A 91 -23.28 13.25 -8.23
N LEU A 92 -23.52 12.83 -9.45
CA LEU A 92 -24.81 12.94 -10.13
C LEU A 92 -25.69 11.69 -9.92
N ILE A 93 -25.11 10.55 -9.56
CA ILE A 93 -25.85 9.28 -9.39
C ILE A 93 -27.13 9.43 -8.58
N PRO A 94 -27.16 10.12 -7.40
CA PRO A 94 -28.37 10.24 -6.60
C PRO A 94 -29.52 10.98 -7.30
N TYR A 95 -29.22 11.72 -8.37
CA TYR A 95 -30.16 12.63 -9.02
C TYR A 95 -30.61 12.17 -10.42
N ILE A 96 -29.99 11.11 -10.97
CA ILE A 96 -30.13 10.81 -12.42
C ILE A 96 -31.26 9.84 -12.74
N THR A 97 -31.58 8.79 -11.98
CA THR A 97 -32.66 7.86 -12.38
C THR A 97 -32.83 6.65 -11.44
N PRO A 98 -33.87 5.78 -11.66
CA PRO A 98 -34.14 4.60 -10.83
C PRO A 98 -33.06 3.50 -10.84
N ASN A 99 -32.08 3.53 -11.76
CA ASN A 99 -31.03 2.51 -11.88
C ASN A 99 -29.68 2.92 -11.22
N GLN A 100 -29.70 3.88 -10.31
CA GLN A 100 -28.54 4.49 -9.62
C GLN A 100 -27.53 3.47 -9.09
N LYS A 101 -28.01 2.42 -8.44
CA LYS A 101 -27.18 1.37 -7.84
C LYS A 101 -26.37 0.53 -8.83
N TYR A 102 -26.87 0.33 -10.06
CA TYR A 102 -26.13 -0.38 -11.11
C TYR A 102 -25.09 0.53 -11.76
N LEU A 103 -25.43 1.82 -11.96
CA LEU A 103 -24.48 2.82 -12.45
C LEU A 103 -23.28 2.97 -11.53
N LEU A 104 -23.47 2.86 -10.20
CA LEU A 104 -22.37 2.89 -9.23
C LEU A 104 -21.33 1.82 -9.52
N ILE A 105 -21.74 0.56 -9.82
CA ILE A 105 -20.80 -0.52 -10.17
C ILE A 105 -20.03 -0.17 -11.44
N VAL A 106 -20.71 0.35 -12.45
CA VAL A 106 -20.07 0.75 -13.73
C VAL A 106 -18.99 1.81 -13.47
N TYR A 107 -19.32 2.88 -12.73
CA TYR A 107 -18.36 3.96 -12.47
C TYR A 107 -17.19 3.52 -11.59
N VAL A 108 -17.42 2.73 -10.55
CA VAL A 108 -16.32 2.20 -9.72
C VAL A 108 -15.46 1.24 -10.54
N SER A 109 -16.04 0.49 -11.47
CA SER A 109 -15.30 -0.36 -12.40
C SER A 109 -14.42 0.46 -13.35
N LEU A 110 -14.93 1.56 -13.89
CA LEU A 110 -14.16 2.50 -14.71
C LEU A 110 -13.03 3.16 -13.93
N GLN A 111 -13.26 3.53 -12.66
CA GLN A 111 -12.20 4.04 -11.80
C GLN A 111 -11.08 3.01 -11.61
N ASN A 112 -11.41 1.74 -11.33
CA ASN A 112 -10.43 0.67 -11.18
C ASN A 112 -9.68 0.38 -12.49
N LEU A 113 -10.34 0.41 -13.63
CA LEU A 113 -9.73 0.27 -14.95
C LEU A 113 -8.63 1.32 -15.18
N VAL A 114 -8.85 2.54 -14.75
CA VAL A 114 -7.86 3.63 -14.88
C VAL A 114 -6.80 3.55 -13.79
N TRP A 115 -7.19 3.27 -12.54
CA TRP A 115 -6.31 3.35 -11.38
C TRP A 115 -5.31 2.19 -11.28
N GLN A 116 -5.75 0.94 -11.52
CA GLN A 116 -4.94 -0.26 -11.27
C GLN A 116 -3.60 -0.29 -12.04
N PRO A 117 -3.54 0.04 -13.34
CA PRO A 117 -2.26 0.05 -14.06
C PRO A 117 -1.35 1.20 -13.64
N MET A 118 -1.88 2.28 -13.05
CA MET A 118 -1.06 3.42 -12.60
C MET A 118 -0.16 3.07 -11.41
N ASN A 119 -0.54 2.12 -10.56
CA ASN A 119 0.23 1.73 -9.38
C ASN A 119 1.64 1.22 -9.71
N PRO A 120 1.84 0.18 -10.54
CA PRO A 120 3.17 -0.30 -10.90
C PRO A 120 3.97 0.75 -11.68
N ILE A 121 3.31 1.53 -12.54
CA ILE A 121 3.97 2.59 -13.33
C ILE A 121 4.48 3.71 -12.41
N GLY A 122 3.67 4.14 -11.43
CA GLY A 122 4.05 5.17 -10.46
C GLY A 122 5.17 4.71 -9.53
N ASN A 123 5.13 3.48 -9.06
CA ASN A 123 6.18 2.90 -8.23
C ASN A 123 7.51 2.78 -9.00
N SER A 124 7.46 2.42 -10.29
CA SER A 124 8.63 2.40 -11.15
C SER A 124 9.22 3.81 -11.33
N LEU A 125 8.41 4.81 -11.63
CA LEU A 125 8.86 6.20 -11.78
C LEU A 125 9.52 6.73 -10.49
N LEU A 126 8.87 6.57 -9.34
CA LEU A 126 9.42 7.01 -8.06
C LEU A 126 10.66 6.23 -7.66
N GLY A 127 10.71 4.93 -8.01
CA GLY A 127 11.89 4.10 -7.78
C GLY A 127 13.15 4.60 -8.50
N ASP A 128 13.00 5.24 -9.67
CA ASP A 128 14.12 5.81 -10.43
C ASP A 128 14.51 7.21 -9.94
N ILE A 129 13.54 7.98 -9.42
CA ILE A 129 13.79 9.35 -8.93
C ILE A 129 14.43 9.34 -7.54
N VAL A 130 13.99 8.42 -6.66
CA VAL A 130 14.46 8.38 -5.26
C VAL A 130 15.82 7.70 -5.17
N PRO A 131 16.88 8.39 -4.67
CA PRO A 131 18.19 7.79 -4.46
C PRO A 131 18.12 6.52 -3.59
N LYS A 132 18.86 5.48 -3.95
CA LYS A 132 18.78 4.16 -3.28
C LYS A 132 18.97 4.24 -1.77
N TYR A 133 19.89 5.10 -1.31
CA TYR A 133 20.21 5.28 0.11
C TYR A 133 19.16 6.10 0.89
N GLU A 134 18.26 6.86 0.20
CA GLU A 134 17.20 7.66 0.83
C GLU A 134 15.80 7.04 0.73
N ARG A 135 15.65 5.93 -0.01
CA ARG A 135 14.34 5.33 -0.30
C ARG A 135 13.52 5.06 0.95
N GLY A 136 14.10 4.37 1.93
CA GLY A 136 13.38 4.04 3.16
C GLY A 136 12.88 5.27 3.91
N ARG A 137 13.74 6.28 4.03
CA ARG A 137 13.41 7.54 4.69
C ARG A 137 12.34 8.33 3.94
N PHE A 138 12.50 8.50 2.62
CA PHE A 138 11.55 9.23 1.79
C PHE A 138 10.16 8.58 1.81
N PHE A 139 10.07 7.28 1.54
CA PHE A 139 8.80 6.57 1.58
C PHE A 139 8.20 6.54 2.98
N GLY A 140 9.02 6.48 4.04
CA GLY A 140 8.58 6.61 5.42
C GLY A 140 7.90 7.95 5.70
N VAL A 141 8.51 9.07 5.30
CA VAL A 141 7.92 10.41 5.44
C VAL A 141 6.65 10.54 4.59
N ARG A 142 6.70 10.09 3.33
CA ARG A 142 5.57 10.12 2.42
C ARG A 142 4.36 9.37 2.97
N ASN A 143 4.58 8.18 3.50
CA ASN A 143 3.51 7.36 4.09
C ASN A 143 2.97 7.98 5.39
N LYS A 144 3.81 8.61 6.22
CA LYS A 144 3.36 9.35 7.41
C LYS A 144 2.45 10.52 7.04
N VAL A 145 2.86 11.34 6.06
CA VAL A 145 2.05 12.47 5.58
C VAL A 145 0.73 11.97 5.00
N ALA A 146 0.78 10.97 4.11
CA ALA A 146 -0.43 10.38 3.51
C ALA A 146 -1.36 9.78 4.57
N GLY A 147 -0.82 9.02 5.54
CA GLY A 147 -1.61 8.41 6.61
C GLY A 147 -2.30 9.44 7.51
N ALA A 148 -1.56 10.48 7.95
CA ALA A 148 -2.15 11.55 8.76
C ALA A 148 -3.23 12.32 7.98
N THR A 149 -2.99 12.60 6.70
CA THR A 149 -3.95 13.29 5.84
C THR A 149 -5.20 12.43 5.60
N SER A 150 -5.03 11.13 5.33
CA SER A 150 -6.15 10.19 5.16
C SER A 150 -6.98 10.07 6.43
N PHE A 151 -6.35 10.00 7.61
CA PHE A 151 -7.04 9.96 8.88
C PHE A 151 -7.93 11.19 9.11
N ILE A 152 -7.39 12.40 8.88
CA ILE A 152 -8.17 13.65 8.98
C ILE A 152 -9.32 13.63 7.98
N ALA A 153 -9.08 13.17 6.74
CA ALA A 153 -10.10 13.09 5.71
C ALA A 153 -11.22 12.11 6.08
N VAL A 154 -10.90 10.92 6.59
CA VAL A 154 -11.89 9.92 7.05
C VAL A 154 -12.77 10.50 8.17
N LEU A 155 -12.17 11.12 9.20
CA LEU A 155 -12.93 11.75 10.28
C LEU A 155 -13.84 12.86 9.77
N SER A 156 -13.30 13.75 8.90
CA SER A 156 -14.10 14.81 8.30
C SER A 156 -15.28 14.27 7.49
N ALA A 157 -15.07 13.17 6.74
CA ALA A 157 -16.13 12.51 5.99
C ALA A 157 -17.24 11.99 6.90
N GLY A 158 -16.87 11.34 8.02
CA GLY A 158 -17.85 10.87 9.00
C GLY A 158 -18.70 11.99 9.60
N PHE A 159 -18.07 13.09 10.01
CA PHE A 159 -18.79 14.27 10.52
C PHE A 159 -19.72 14.88 9.47
N ILE A 160 -19.29 15.01 8.23
CA ILE A 160 -20.12 15.53 7.14
C ILE A 160 -21.34 14.62 6.92
N LEU A 161 -21.12 13.31 6.81
CA LEU A 161 -22.22 12.37 6.57
C LEU A 161 -23.19 12.31 7.74
N ASP A 162 -22.70 12.32 8.97
CA ASP A 162 -23.55 12.29 10.17
C ASP A 162 -24.40 13.55 10.26
N TYR A 163 -23.82 14.74 10.02
CA TYR A 163 -24.54 16.02 10.00
C TYR A 163 -25.67 16.07 8.96
N PHE A 164 -25.45 15.47 7.78
CA PHE A 164 -26.46 15.46 6.72
C PHE A 164 -27.39 14.24 6.77
N SER A 165 -27.14 13.26 7.64
CA SER A 165 -27.90 12.01 7.72
C SER A 165 -29.42 12.24 7.98
N THR A 166 -29.74 13.22 8.82
CA THR A 166 -31.11 13.57 9.18
C THR A 166 -31.79 14.53 8.20
N LYS A 167 -31.02 15.26 7.38
CA LYS A 167 -31.54 16.26 6.43
C LYS A 167 -31.70 15.65 5.03
N ASN A 168 -30.61 15.37 4.37
CA ASN A 168 -30.51 14.69 3.08
C ASN A 168 -29.17 13.96 3.01
N PRO A 169 -29.14 12.63 3.20
CA PRO A 169 -27.89 11.86 3.19
C PRO A 169 -27.08 12.03 1.90
N PHE A 170 -27.76 12.20 0.76
CA PHE A 170 -27.08 12.37 -0.53
C PHE A 170 -26.28 13.66 -0.62
N THR A 171 -26.72 14.73 0.07
CA THR A 171 -25.93 15.98 0.13
C THR A 171 -24.57 15.74 0.78
N GLY A 172 -24.50 14.95 1.85
CA GLY A 172 -23.23 14.57 2.48
C GLY A 172 -22.31 13.85 1.51
N PHE A 173 -22.81 12.84 0.81
CA PHE A 173 -22.01 12.11 -0.20
C PHE A 173 -21.60 13.00 -1.38
N THR A 174 -22.44 13.92 -1.83
CA THR A 174 -22.10 14.89 -2.87
C THR A 174 -20.91 15.76 -2.43
N ILE A 175 -20.89 16.23 -1.18
CA ILE A 175 -19.77 17.00 -0.64
C ILE A 175 -18.49 16.15 -0.61
N LEU A 176 -18.56 14.91 -0.13
CA LEU A 176 -17.41 13.99 -0.09
C LEU A 176 -16.80 13.79 -1.47
N PHE A 177 -17.64 13.47 -2.46
CA PHE A 177 -17.18 13.22 -3.82
C PHE A 177 -16.68 14.50 -4.51
N SER A 178 -17.22 15.69 -4.17
CA SER A 178 -16.72 16.98 -4.64
C SER A 178 -15.32 17.27 -4.10
N ILE A 179 -15.08 17.01 -2.82
CA ILE A 179 -13.75 17.12 -2.21
C ILE A 179 -12.80 16.10 -2.84
N ALA A 180 -13.25 14.87 -3.09
CA ALA A 180 -12.46 13.85 -3.74
C ALA A 180 -12.05 14.26 -5.18
N PHE A 181 -12.97 14.81 -5.96
CA PHE A 181 -12.71 15.37 -7.27
C PHE A 181 -11.64 16.46 -7.24
N ALA A 182 -11.84 17.49 -6.39
CA ALA A 182 -10.92 18.61 -6.25
C ALA A 182 -9.52 18.15 -5.79
N SER A 183 -9.47 17.26 -4.79
CA SER A 183 -8.22 16.71 -4.27
C SER A 183 -7.49 15.86 -5.30
N ARG A 184 -8.23 15.10 -6.13
CA ARG A 184 -7.64 14.32 -7.21
C ARG A 184 -7.10 15.19 -8.34
N LEU A 185 -7.75 16.31 -8.65
CA LEU A 185 -7.20 17.32 -9.57
C LEU A 185 -5.91 17.94 -9.02
N ALA A 186 -5.88 18.29 -7.73
CA ALA A 186 -4.67 18.80 -7.07
C ALA A 186 -3.53 17.74 -7.12
N SER A 187 -3.82 16.47 -6.86
CA SER A 187 -2.87 15.37 -7.02
C SER A 187 -2.34 15.30 -8.45
N THR A 188 -3.22 15.42 -9.45
CA THR A 188 -2.84 15.43 -10.88
C THR A 188 -1.89 16.59 -11.21
N PHE A 189 -2.20 17.78 -10.68
CA PHE A 189 -1.35 18.96 -10.85
C PHE A 189 0.05 18.74 -10.25
N PHE A 190 0.16 18.30 -9.00
CA PHE A 190 1.47 18.02 -8.39
C PHE A 190 2.22 16.89 -9.12
N LYS A 191 1.51 15.87 -9.58
CA LYS A 191 2.08 14.78 -10.38
C LYS A 191 2.68 15.28 -11.68
N SER A 192 2.07 16.28 -12.33
CA SER A 192 2.59 16.90 -13.55
C SER A 192 3.91 17.64 -13.34
N MET A 193 4.23 18.04 -12.10
CA MET A 193 5.47 18.72 -11.74
C MET A 193 6.64 17.75 -11.43
N ILE A 194 6.39 16.45 -11.36
CA ILE A 194 7.43 15.44 -11.08
C ILE A 194 8.31 15.29 -12.32
N TYR A 195 9.64 15.24 -12.12
CA TYR A 195 10.62 14.97 -13.17
C TYR A 195 10.43 13.53 -13.70
N ASN A 196 10.63 13.36 -15.01
CA ASN A 196 10.57 12.05 -15.65
C ASN A 196 11.96 11.69 -16.17
N PRO A 197 12.76 10.90 -15.42
CA PRO A 197 14.03 10.41 -15.92
C PRO A 197 13.80 9.49 -17.12
N ALA A 198 14.75 9.47 -18.05
CA ALA A 198 14.73 8.51 -19.15
C ALA A 198 14.70 7.10 -18.57
N ALA A 199 13.69 6.32 -18.93
CA ALA A 199 13.58 4.95 -18.49
C ALA A 199 14.54 4.09 -19.31
N ASP A 200 15.45 3.39 -18.64
CA ASP A 200 16.21 2.32 -19.29
C ASP A 200 15.31 1.06 -19.36
N LEU A 201 14.53 0.99 -20.44
CA LEU A 201 13.61 -0.12 -20.70
C LEU A 201 14.31 -1.33 -21.33
N ALA A 202 15.63 -1.25 -21.56
CA ALA A 202 16.37 -2.19 -22.40
C ALA A 202 16.70 -3.54 -21.69
N HIS A 203 16.55 -3.65 -20.37
CA HIS A 203 17.06 -4.79 -19.61
C HIS A 203 16.01 -5.62 -18.87
N GLU A 204 14.71 -5.47 -19.19
CA GLU A 204 13.70 -6.35 -18.61
C GLU A 204 13.68 -7.73 -19.28
N GLU A 205 14.08 -8.77 -18.55
CA GLU A 205 13.87 -10.16 -18.99
C GLU A 205 12.37 -10.42 -19.21
N LYS A 206 12.00 -10.79 -20.45
CA LYS A 206 10.61 -11.08 -20.81
C LYS A 206 10.27 -12.51 -20.38
N PHE A 207 9.61 -12.69 -19.25
CA PHE A 207 8.97 -13.96 -18.88
C PHE A 207 7.45 -13.82 -18.87
N SER A 208 6.77 -14.92 -19.24
CA SER A 208 5.30 -14.94 -19.37
C SER A 208 4.60 -15.24 -18.04
N ILE A 209 3.32 -14.90 -17.94
CA ILE A 209 2.49 -15.28 -16.80
C ILE A 209 2.41 -16.81 -16.65
N ILE A 210 2.48 -17.55 -17.75
CA ILE A 210 2.47 -19.03 -17.75
C ILE A 210 3.74 -19.56 -17.06
N ASP A 211 4.90 -18.96 -17.34
CA ASP A 211 6.16 -19.33 -16.69
C ASP A 211 6.14 -18.99 -15.20
N PHE A 212 5.51 -17.87 -14.83
CA PHE A 212 5.27 -17.52 -13.45
C PHE A 212 4.44 -18.61 -12.73
N VAL A 213 3.30 -19.01 -13.30
CA VAL A 213 2.43 -20.06 -12.72
C VAL A 213 3.15 -21.39 -12.60
N LYS A 214 3.88 -21.83 -13.64
CA LYS A 214 4.64 -23.10 -13.61
C LYS A 214 5.70 -23.14 -12.51
N ARG A 215 6.22 -21.98 -12.10
CA ARG A 215 7.25 -21.85 -11.05
C ARG A 215 6.67 -21.63 -9.66
N MET A 216 5.36 -21.33 -9.51
CA MET A 216 4.75 -21.01 -8.21
C MET A 216 4.98 -22.11 -7.15
N ASN A 217 4.84 -23.37 -7.49
CA ASN A 217 5.02 -24.48 -6.54
C ASN A 217 6.49 -24.84 -6.27
N LYS A 218 7.44 -24.25 -7.00
CA LYS A 218 8.87 -24.61 -6.90
C LYS A 218 9.71 -23.53 -6.21
N THR A 219 9.14 -22.34 -6.01
CA THR A 219 9.91 -21.17 -5.54
C THR A 219 9.30 -20.62 -4.25
N ASN A 220 10.16 -20.05 -3.39
CA ASN A 220 9.70 -19.42 -2.13
C ASN A 220 8.74 -18.25 -2.39
N TYR A 221 9.01 -17.45 -3.43
CA TYR A 221 8.11 -16.41 -3.88
C TYR A 221 6.77 -16.95 -4.36
N GLY A 222 6.78 -18.11 -5.02
CA GLY A 222 5.56 -18.78 -5.47
C GLY A 222 4.70 -19.29 -4.30
N HIS A 223 5.31 -19.89 -3.27
CA HIS A 223 4.59 -20.28 -2.05
C HIS A 223 3.97 -19.06 -1.36
N PHE A 224 4.70 -17.94 -1.30
CA PHE A 224 4.16 -16.67 -0.81
C PHE A 224 2.98 -16.18 -1.64
N ALA A 225 3.07 -16.23 -2.97
CA ALA A 225 1.99 -15.83 -3.87
C ALA A 225 0.74 -16.69 -3.71
N ILE A 226 0.90 -18.00 -3.54
CA ILE A 226 -0.22 -18.94 -3.26
C ILE A 226 -0.85 -18.60 -1.91
N TYR A 227 -0.04 -18.46 -0.86
CA TYR A 227 -0.52 -18.13 0.47
C TYR A 227 -1.33 -16.84 0.47
N THR A 228 -0.76 -15.74 -0.03
CA THR A 228 -1.43 -14.44 -0.03
C THR A 228 -2.69 -14.43 -0.90
N SER A 229 -2.70 -15.13 -2.03
CA SER A 229 -3.87 -15.27 -2.89
C SER A 229 -5.00 -16.00 -2.18
N LEU A 230 -4.73 -17.15 -1.56
CA LEU A 230 -5.75 -17.92 -0.81
C LEU A 230 -6.19 -17.17 0.47
N PHE A 231 -5.27 -16.46 1.12
CA PHE A 231 -5.59 -15.63 2.28
C PHE A 231 -6.49 -14.45 1.88
N LYS A 232 -6.22 -13.79 0.74
CA LYS A 232 -7.07 -12.72 0.20
C LYS A 232 -8.43 -13.25 -0.26
N PHE A 233 -8.50 -14.43 -0.85
CA PHE A 233 -9.76 -15.11 -1.13
C PHE A 233 -10.59 -15.27 0.16
N ALA A 234 -10.03 -15.92 1.19
CA ALA A 234 -10.70 -16.15 2.46
C ALA A 234 -11.12 -14.82 3.14
N THR A 235 -10.27 -13.79 3.06
CA THR A 235 -10.55 -12.46 3.59
C THR A 235 -11.77 -11.84 2.90
N ASN A 236 -11.84 -11.91 1.58
CA ASN A 236 -12.87 -11.21 0.83
C ASN A 236 -14.21 -11.95 0.80
N ILE A 237 -14.29 -13.17 1.34
CA ILE A 237 -15.57 -13.79 1.68
C ILE A 237 -16.38 -12.90 2.65
N ALA A 238 -15.71 -12.24 3.61
CA ALA A 238 -16.36 -11.42 4.63
C ALA A 238 -16.18 -9.90 4.43
N ALA A 239 -15.08 -9.46 3.86
CA ALA A 239 -14.66 -8.05 3.83
C ALA A 239 -15.72 -7.06 3.31
N PRO A 240 -16.48 -7.32 2.23
CA PRO A 240 -17.51 -6.39 1.75
C PRO A 240 -18.66 -6.18 2.71
N PHE A 241 -18.87 -7.09 3.67
CA PHE A 241 -20.07 -7.16 4.49
C PHE A 241 -19.93 -6.51 5.87
N PHE A 242 -18.71 -6.15 6.32
CA PHE A 242 -18.52 -5.46 7.60
C PHE A 242 -19.22 -4.11 7.62
N ALA A 243 -19.06 -3.27 6.59
CA ALA A 243 -19.71 -1.97 6.52
C ALA A 243 -21.25 -2.10 6.42
N ILE A 244 -21.75 -3.12 5.70
CA ILE A 244 -23.19 -3.41 5.62
C ILE A 244 -23.71 -3.79 6.99
N TYR A 245 -23.01 -4.69 7.69
CA TYR A 245 -23.40 -5.18 9.02
C TYR A 245 -23.47 -4.03 10.02
N MET A 246 -22.44 -3.16 10.03
CA MET A 246 -22.43 -1.98 10.91
C MET A 246 -23.59 -1.01 10.65
N ILE A 247 -23.84 -0.65 9.40
CA ILE A 247 -24.80 0.42 9.08
C ILE A 247 -26.22 -0.11 8.99
N ARG A 248 -26.44 -1.26 8.35
CA ARG A 248 -27.78 -1.81 8.10
C ARG A 248 -28.29 -2.67 9.26
N ASP A 249 -27.44 -3.59 9.76
CA ASP A 249 -27.87 -4.62 10.71
C ASP A 249 -27.71 -4.13 12.17
N LEU A 250 -26.62 -3.41 12.48
CA LEU A 250 -26.37 -2.81 13.81
C LEU A 250 -26.90 -1.37 13.94
N HIS A 251 -27.37 -0.76 12.84
CA HIS A 251 -27.89 0.62 12.82
C HIS A 251 -26.92 1.67 13.36
N PHE A 252 -25.61 1.46 13.17
CA PHE A 252 -24.61 2.45 13.58
C PHE A 252 -24.75 3.72 12.74
N SER A 253 -24.60 4.89 13.40
CA SER A 253 -24.52 6.17 12.71
C SER A 253 -23.25 6.23 11.82
N TYR A 254 -23.25 7.13 10.85
CA TYR A 254 -22.04 7.35 10.04
C TYR A 254 -20.84 7.76 10.88
N LEU A 255 -21.06 8.48 11.99
CA LEU A 255 -20.01 8.86 12.92
C LEU A 255 -19.45 7.64 13.66
N GLN A 256 -20.32 6.76 14.20
CA GLN A 256 -19.90 5.52 14.86
C GLN A 256 -19.10 4.63 13.90
N PHE A 257 -19.60 4.40 12.68
CA PHE A 257 -18.89 3.69 11.63
C PHE A 257 -17.50 4.31 11.38
N THR A 258 -17.43 5.62 11.25
CA THR A 258 -16.17 6.33 10.97
C THR A 258 -15.19 6.24 12.14
N ILE A 259 -15.65 6.26 13.39
CA ILE A 259 -14.79 6.10 14.56
C ILE A 259 -14.17 4.69 14.59
N LEU A 260 -14.92 3.65 14.22
CA LEU A 260 -14.38 2.29 14.08
C LEU A 260 -13.29 2.21 13.01
N VAL A 261 -13.54 2.75 11.82
CA VAL A 261 -12.54 2.82 10.73
C VAL A 261 -11.32 3.64 11.15
N ALA A 262 -11.53 4.75 11.85
CA ALA A 262 -10.43 5.59 12.35
C ALA A 262 -9.58 4.88 13.42
N ALA A 263 -10.21 4.07 14.28
CA ALA A 263 -9.48 3.26 15.27
C ALA A 263 -8.55 2.24 14.61
N GLU A 264 -9.02 1.56 13.55
CA GLU A 264 -8.18 0.67 12.74
C GLU A 264 -6.99 1.42 12.13
N LEU A 265 -7.22 2.59 11.51
CA LEU A 265 -6.17 3.40 10.91
C LEU A 265 -5.11 3.85 11.91
N VAL A 266 -5.53 4.38 13.07
CA VAL A 266 -4.62 4.84 14.13
C VAL A 266 -3.80 3.68 14.70
N ALA A 267 -4.45 2.58 15.03
CA ALA A 267 -3.78 1.40 15.54
C ALA A 267 -2.78 0.82 14.53
N SER A 268 -3.14 0.78 13.24
CA SER A 268 -2.26 0.37 12.14
C SER A 268 -1.04 1.30 12.03
N PHE A 269 -1.24 2.61 12.09
CA PHE A 269 -0.17 3.58 12.01
C PHE A 269 0.84 3.45 13.15
N ILE A 270 0.35 3.27 14.39
CA ILE A 270 1.20 3.06 15.58
C ILE A 270 1.96 1.74 15.47
N ALA A 271 1.27 0.66 15.10
CA ALA A 271 1.84 -0.67 15.02
C ALA A 271 2.88 -0.83 13.91
N MET A 272 2.78 -0.05 12.82
CA MET A 272 3.70 -0.16 11.67
C MET A 272 5.16 0.08 12.07
N GLY A 273 5.43 1.01 13.00
CA GLY A 273 6.77 1.25 13.53
C GLY A 273 7.31 0.09 14.38
N LEU A 274 6.45 -0.56 15.16
CA LEU A 274 6.80 -1.74 15.97
C LEU A 274 7.09 -2.94 15.08
N TRP A 275 6.21 -3.21 14.10
CA TRP A 275 6.40 -4.30 13.15
C TRP A 275 7.65 -4.12 12.29
N GLY A 276 7.99 -2.89 11.89
CA GLY A 276 9.21 -2.58 11.17
C GLY A 276 10.46 -3.02 11.94
N ARG A 277 10.55 -2.69 13.24
CA ARG A 277 11.65 -3.12 14.12
C ARG A 277 11.74 -4.65 14.22
N ILE A 278 10.60 -5.32 14.42
CA ILE A 278 10.56 -6.78 14.52
C ILE A 278 11.02 -7.44 13.20
N ILE A 279 10.64 -6.87 12.05
CA ILE A 279 11.13 -7.33 10.74
C ILE A 279 12.65 -7.20 10.65
N ASP A 280 13.21 -6.09 11.11
CA ASP A 280 14.66 -5.85 11.06
C ASP A 280 15.43 -6.83 11.98
N GLU A 281 14.86 -7.17 13.13
CA GLU A 281 15.50 -8.07 14.12
C GLU A 281 15.27 -9.56 13.82
N LYS A 282 14.05 -9.94 13.43
CA LYS A 282 13.62 -11.36 13.35
C LYS A 282 13.25 -11.83 11.93
N GLY A 283 13.29 -10.92 10.97
CA GLY A 283 12.97 -11.22 9.58
C GLY A 283 11.50 -11.03 9.20
N THR A 284 11.28 -10.97 7.90
CA THR A 284 9.98 -10.69 7.28
C THR A 284 8.99 -11.82 7.49
N LYS A 285 9.45 -13.09 7.39
CA LYS A 285 8.60 -14.27 7.61
C LYS A 285 8.04 -14.33 9.03
N HIS A 286 8.82 -13.93 10.04
CA HIS A 286 8.38 -13.99 11.44
C HIS A 286 7.17 -13.09 11.68
N VAL A 287 7.20 -11.85 11.17
CA VAL A 287 6.08 -10.93 11.28
C VAL A 287 4.88 -11.38 10.46
N LEU A 288 5.12 -11.91 9.24
CA LEU A 288 4.06 -12.48 8.41
C LEU A 288 3.36 -13.66 9.11
N TYR A 289 4.12 -14.49 9.83
CA TYR A 289 3.57 -15.60 10.59
C TYR A 289 2.66 -15.12 11.73
N ILE A 290 3.13 -14.19 12.55
CA ILE A 290 2.35 -13.64 13.67
C ILE A 290 1.08 -12.96 13.14
N SER A 291 1.22 -12.03 12.21
CA SER A 291 0.09 -11.27 11.67
C SER A 291 -0.89 -12.14 10.87
N GLY A 292 -0.38 -13.17 10.19
CA GLY A 292 -1.18 -14.17 9.49
C GLY A 292 -2.00 -15.07 10.43
N ILE A 293 -1.63 -15.19 11.70
CA ILE A 293 -2.43 -15.87 12.74
C ILE A 293 -3.39 -14.89 13.42
N LEU A 294 -2.99 -13.63 13.62
CA LEU A 294 -3.84 -12.64 14.29
C LEU A 294 -5.01 -12.19 13.41
N ALA A 295 -4.78 -11.95 12.12
CA ALA A 295 -5.82 -11.46 11.20
C ALA A 295 -7.04 -12.39 11.02
N PRO A 296 -6.93 -13.73 11.06
CA PRO A 296 -8.08 -14.64 11.12
C PRO A 296 -8.99 -14.45 12.33
N LEU A 297 -8.48 -13.99 13.47
CA LEU A 297 -9.25 -13.82 14.69
C LEU A 297 -10.22 -12.63 14.60
N ILE A 298 -9.96 -11.66 13.75
CA ILE A 298 -10.78 -10.45 13.61
C ILE A 298 -12.24 -10.81 13.33
N PRO A 299 -12.61 -11.52 12.23
CA PRO A 299 -13.99 -11.85 11.95
C PRO A 299 -14.60 -12.79 13.01
N LEU A 300 -13.80 -13.56 13.75
CA LEU A 300 -14.28 -14.38 14.85
C LEU A 300 -14.67 -13.53 16.06
N PHE A 301 -13.90 -12.48 16.37
CA PHE A 301 -14.24 -11.55 17.46
C PHE A 301 -15.55 -10.79 17.18
N TRP A 302 -15.88 -10.52 15.94
CA TRP A 302 -17.17 -9.91 15.57
C TRP A 302 -18.40 -10.77 15.91
N LEU A 303 -18.23 -12.04 16.30
CA LEU A 303 -19.30 -12.95 16.68
C LEU A 303 -19.69 -12.83 18.16
N PHE A 304 -18.82 -12.27 19.01
CA PHE A 304 -19.02 -12.30 20.46
C PHE A 304 -19.87 -11.14 20.98
N SER A 305 -19.81 -9.96 20.34
CA SER A 305 -20.60 -8.82 20.79
C SER A 305 -20.83 -7.80 19.67
N ASN A 306 -21.99 -7.15 19.71
CA ASN A 306 -22.38 -6.05 18.82
C ASN A 306 -22.19 -4.68 19.51
N ASP A 307 -21.64 -4.66 20.74
CA ASP A 307 -21.40 -3.42 21.47
C ASP A 307 -20.35 -2.55 20.78
N PHE A 308 -20.62 -1.25 20.69
CA PHE A 308 -19.76 -0.30 19.99
C PHE A 308 -18.34 -0.23 20.59
N TYR A 309 -18.21 -0.20 21.92
CA TYR A 309 -16.91 -0.09 22.58
C TYR A 309 -16.10 -1.38 22.45
N TYR A 310 -16.78 -2.54 22.50
CA TYR A 310 -16.15 -3.81 22.20
C TYR A 310 -15.61 -3.84 20.77
N LEU A 311 -16.42 -3.45 19.79
CA LEU A 311 -16.01 -3.43 18.38
C LEU A 311 -14.91 -2.40 18.12
N LEU A 312 -14.84 -1.30 18.88
CA LEU A 312 -13.73 -0.35 18.82
C LEU A 312 -12.39 -1.01 19.18
N ILE A 313 -12.37 -1.88 20.19
CA ILE A 313 -11.18 -2.64 20.56
C ILE A 313 -10.83 -3.66 19.48
N VAL A 314 -11.83 -4.33 18.90
CA VAL A 314 -11.64 -5.30 17.80
C VAL A 314 -11.06 -4.62 16.56
N GLU A 315 -11.53 -3.42 16.22
CA GLU A 315 -10.99 -2.65 15.08
C GLU A 315 -9.56 -2.14 15.35
N ALA A 316 -9.24 -1.73 16.58
CA ALA A 316 -7.86 -1.42 16.93
C ALA A 316 -6.95 -2.67 16.80
N PHE A 317 -7.40 -3.83 17.24
CA PHE A 317 -6.70 -5.11 17.04
C PHE A 317 -6.57 -5.47 15.55
N SER A 318 -7.61 -5.19 14.75
CA SER A 318 -7.59 -5.32 13.29
C SER A 318 -6.46 -4.48 12.68
N GLY A 319 -6.37 -3.21 13.05
CA GLY A 319 -5.33 -2.29 12.57
C GLY A 319 -3.93 -2.81 12.87
N ILE A 320 -3.67 -3.30 14.09
CA ILE A 320 -2.38 -3.89 14.47
C ILE A 320 -2.05 -5.11 13.60
N SER A 321 -3.01 -6.00 13.42
CA SER A 321 -2.83 -7.25 12.68
C SER A 321 -2.56 -6.99 11.18
N TRP A 322 -3.35 -6.12 10.56
CA TRP A 322 -3.20 -5.76 9.15
C TRP A 322 -1.93 -4.95 8.88
N ALA A 323 -1.48 -4.11 9.81
CA ALA A 323 -0.20 -3.40 9.68
C ALA A 323 0.96 -4.38 9.53
N GLY A 324 1.03 -5.41 10.38
CA GLY A 324 2.04 -6.46 10.30
C GLY A 324 1.97 -7.25 9.00
N PHE A 325 0.76 -7.67 8.61
CA PHE A 325 0.53 -8.45 7.40
C PHE A 325 0.93 -7.67 6.14
N ASN A 326 0.48 -6.42 5.99
CA ASN A 326 0.73 -5.61 4.81
C ASN A 326 2.21 -5.21 4.70
N LEU A 327 2.85 -4.84 5.83
CA LEU A 327 4.27 -4.47 5.84
C LEU A 327 5.16 -5.69 5.51
N SER A 328 4.90 -6.83 6.12
CA SER A 328 5.68 -8.06 5.85
C SER A 328 5.44 -8.57 4.43
N SER A 329 4.20 -8.52 3.92
CA SER A 329 3.89 -8.92 2.54
C SER A 329 4.63 -8.04 1.52
N SER A 330 4.66 -6.72 1.75
CA SER A 330 5.38 -5.80 0.86
C SER A 330 6.88 -6.07 0.88
N ASN A 331 7.48 -6.23 2.07
CA ASN A 331 8.91 -6.50 2.21
C ASN A 331 9.29 -7.85 1.59
N PHE A 332 8.48 -8.90 1.80
CA PHE A 332 8.76 -10.23 1.24
C PHE A 332 8.89 -10.20 -0.29
N ILE A 333 8.06 -9.43 -0.97
CA ILE A 333 8.15 -9.25 -2.43
C ILE A 333 9.50 -8.61 -2.82
N PHE A 334 9.93 -7.58 -2.10
CA PHE A 334 11.18 -6.89 -2.38
C PHE A 334 12.41 -7.75 -2.08
N ASP A 335 12.34 -8.58 -1.03
CA ASP A 335 13.44 -9.46 -0.60
C ASP A 335 13.55 -10.71 -1.48
N ALA A 336 12.42 -11.21 -2.02
CA ALA A 336 12.37 -12.47 -2.77
C ALA A 336 12.55 -12.32 -4.28
N VAL A 337 12.53 -11.11 -4.85
CA VAL A 337 12.52 -10.88 -6.30
C VAL A 337 13.67 -9.97 -6.74
N LYS A 338 14.42 -10.40 -7.76
CA LYS A 338 15.49 -9.59 -8.37
C LYS A 338 14.94 -8.26 -8.92
N PRO A 339 15.69 -7.15 -8.83
CA PRO A 339 15.25 -5.84 -9.29
C PRO A 339 14.74 -5.82 -10.74
N GLU A 340 15.41 -6.53 -11.65
CA GLU A 340 15.14 -6.58 -13.09
C GLU A 340 13.75 -7.17 -13.39
N ASN A 341 13.31 -8.16 -12.58
CA ASN A 341 12.04 -8.87 -12.76
C ASN A 341 10.92 -8.36 -11.85
N ARG A 342 11.21 -7.39 -10.97
CA ARG A 342 10.32 -6.97 -9.89
C ARG A 342 9.00 -6.41 -10.40
N VAL A 343 9.02 -5.56 -11.43
CA VAL A 343 7.80 -4.93 -11.98
C VAL A 343 6.82 -6.00 -12.48
N ARG A 344 7.31 -6.98 -13.26
CA ARG A 344 6.48 -8.06 -13.80
C ARG A 344 5.99 -9.01 -12.72
N CYS A 345 6.85 -9.40 -11.78
CA CYS A 345 6.46 -10.25 -10.65
C CYS A 345 5.38 -9.58 -9.80
N ILE A 346 5.51 -8.28 -9.50
CA ILE A 346 4.49 -7.54 -8.75
C ILE A 346 3.19 -7.46 -9.54
N ALA A 347 3.25 -7.20 -10.85
CA ALA A 347 2.05 -7.13 -11.68
C ALA A 347 1.29 -8.47 -11.70
N TYR A 348 1.99 -9.58 -11.94
CA TYR A 348 1.38 -10.92 -11.92
C TYR A 348 0.83 -11.29 -10.55
N PHE A 349 1.60 -11.06 -9.50
CA PHE A 349 1.19 -11.28 -8.12
C PHE A 349 -0.09 -10.49 -7.77
N LYS A 350 -0.11 -9.20 -8.09
CA LYS A 350 -1.29 -8.35 -7.84
C LYS A 350 -2.51 -8.78 -8.66
N SER A 351 -2.31 -9.30 -9.86
CA SER A 351 -3.41 -9.87 -10.67
C SER A 351 -4.00 -11.11 -10.02
N PHE A 352 -3.16 -12.01 -9.47
CA PHE A 352 -3.62 -13.17 -8.70
C PHE A 352 -4.34 -12.75 -7.42
N GLU A 353 -3.82 -11.78 -6.67
CA GLU A 353 -4.53 -11.22 -5.51
C GLU A 353 -5.90 -10.67 -5.89
N SER A 354 -5.99 -9.87 -6.95
CA SER A 354 -7.26 -9.27 -7.39
C SER A 354 -8.26 -10.32 -7.87
N MET A 355 -7.79 -11.38 -8.54
CA MET A 355 -8.65 -12.52 -8.92
C MET A 355 -9.17 -13.26 -7.69
N SER A 356 -8.33 -13.44 -6.68
CA SER A 356 -8.72 -14.06 -5.40
C SER A 356 -9.73 -13.19 -4.65
N ILE A 357 -9.58 -11.88 -4.65
CA ILE A 357 -10.55 -10.93 -4.10
C ILE A 357 -11.89 -11.05 -4.81
N PHE A 358 -11.88 -11.09 -6.16
CA PHE A 358 -13.07 -11.27 -6.96
C PHE A 358 -13.82 -12.56 -6.58
N ILE A 359 -13.14 -13.71 -6.60
CA ILE A 359 -13.76 -15.00 -6.31
C ILE A 359 -14.26 -15.04 -4.86
N GLY A 360 -13.47 -14.53 -3.90
CA GLY A 360 -13.84 -14.48 -2.48
C GLY A 360 -15.10 -13.64 -2.22
N ALA A 361 -15.17 -12.42 -2.76
CA ALA A 361 -16.33 -11.55 -2.58
C ALA A 361 -17.59 -12.07 -3.28
N ALA A 362 -17.45 -12.67 -4.48
CA ALA A 362 -18.56 -13.33 -5.17
C ALA A 362 -19.08 -14.54 -4.38
N PHE A 363 -18.17 -15.36 -3.86
CA PHE A 363 -18.52 -16.51 -3.02
C PHE A 363 -19.18 -16.09 -1.70
N GLY A 364 -18.68 -15.01 -1.05
CA GLY A 364 -19.32 -14.45 0.14
C GLY A 364 -20.74 -13.95 -0.12
N GLY A 365 -20.97 -13.25 -1.24
CA GLY A 365 -22.30 -12.86 -1.69
C GLY A 365 -23.24 -14.05 -1.95
N PHE A 366 -22.73 -15.11 -2.56
CA PHE A 366 -23.48 -16.34 -2.73
C PHE A 366 -23.86 -17.01 -1.40
N LEU A 367 -22.90 -17.09 -0.45
CA LEU A 367 -23.15 -17.68 0.87
C LEU A 367 -24.26 -16.95 1.63
N ILE A 368 -24.30 -15.61 1.60
CA ILE A 368 -25.33 -14.83 2.31
C ILE A 368 -26.75 -15.16 1.81
N ASN A 369 -26.91 -15.51 0.54
CA ASN A 369 -28.21 -15.84 -0.01
C ASN A 369 -28.72 -17.24 0.37
N ILE A 370 -27.82 -18.17 0.62
CA ILE A 370 -28.20 -19.56 0.90
C ILE A 370 -28.16 -19.90 2.39
N LEU A 371 -27.39 -19.15 3.20
CA LEU A 371 -27.26 -19.43 4.62
C LEU A 371 -28.39 -18.79 5.43
N PRO A 372 -29.04 -19.55 6.34
CA PRO A 372 -30.02 -19.00 7.26
C PRO A 372 -29.34 -18.11 8.32
N ALA A 373 -30.09 -17.18 8.89
CA ALA A 373 -29.57 -16.29 9.95
C ALA A 373 -29.30 -17.04 11.28
N TRP A 374 -29.96 -18.18 11.52
CA TRP A 374 -29.89 -18.97 12.76
C TRP A 374 -30.11 -18.11 14.02
N ILE A 375 -29.08 -18.07 14.91
CA ILE A 375 -29.09 -17.31 16.15
C ILE A 375 -28.66 -15.85 15.99
N PHE A 376 -28.21 -15.44 14.80
CA PHE A 376 -27.72 -14.10 14.53
C PHE A 376 -28.83 -13.19 13.92
N ILE A 377 -28.59 -11.89 13.96
CA ILE A 377 -29.50 -10.88 13.36
C ILE A 377 -29.65 -11.07 11.84
N SER A 378 -28.56 -11.57 11.19
CA SER A 378 -28.53 -11.83 9.75
C SER A 378 -27.59 -13.00 9.42
N SER A 379 -27.49 -13.39 8.15
CA SER A 379 -26.55 -14.41 7.69
C SER A 379 -25.07 -13.91 7.67
N ILE A 380 -24.82 -12.60 7.83
CA ILE A 380 -23.48 -12.00 7.74
C ILE A 380 -22.51 -12.55 8.80
N PRO A 381 -22.87 -12.69 10.09
CA PRO A 381 -21.98 -13.29 11.08
C PRO A 381 -21.51 -14.72 10.75
N ILE A 382 -22.36 -15.51 10.09
CA ILE A 382 -21.96 -16.85 9.66
C ILE A 382 -20.88 -16.77 8.58
N VAL A 383 -20.99 -15.80 7.68
CA VAL A 383 -19.93 -15.55 6.66
C VAL A 383 -18.63 -15.06 7.33
N PHE A 384 -18.71 -14.30 8.44
CA PHE A 384 -17.55 -13.94 9.25
C PHE A 384 -16.88 -15.18 9.84
N LEU A 385 -17.67 -16.11 10.41
CA LEU A 385 -17.16 -17.39 10.92
C LEU A 385 -16.43 -18.19 9.84
N ILE A 386 -17.06 -18.40 8.69
CA ILE A 386 -16.47 -19.14 7.56
C ILE A 386 -15.17 -18.48 7.11
N SER A 387 -15.16 -17.16 6.94
CA SER A 387 -13.98 -16.40 6.56
C SER A 387 -12.85 -16.54 7.59
N GLY A 388 -13.15 -16.40 8.88
CA GLY A 388 -12.17 -16.52 9.97
C GLY A 388 -11.52 -17.90 10.02
N VAL A 389 -12.34 -18.96 9.99
CA VAL A 389 -11.86 -20.34 9.99
C VAL A 389 -11.01 -20.61 8.75
N LEU A 390 -11.47 -20.21 7.55
CA LEU A 390 -10.73 -20.46 6.33
C LEU A 390 -9.40 -19.70 6.29
N ARG A 391 -9.34 -18.44 6.75
CA ARG A 391 -8.08 -17.69 6.90
C ARG A 391 -7.12 -18.42 7.84
N LEU A 392 -7.63 -18.93 8.95
CA LEU A 392 -6.82 -19.65 9.94
C LEU A 392 -6.24 -20.94 9.35
N VAL A 393 -7.06 -21.75 8.65
CA VAL A 393 -6.61 -22.97 7.97
C VAL A 393 -5.54 -22.64 6.93
N VAL A 394 -5.77 -21.65 6.07
CA VAL A 394 -4.80 -21.20 5.05
C VAL A 394 -3.48 -20.80 5.70
N SER A 395 -3.54 -20.06 6.81
CA SER A 395 -2.33 -19.63 7.52
C SER A 395 -1.59 -20.80 8.16
N LEU A 396 -2.27 -21.69 8.88
CA LEU A 396 -1.64 -22.84 9.54
C LEU A 396 -1.00 -23.82 8.55
N VAL A 397 -1.61 -24.01 7.38
CA VAL A 397 -1.12 -24.95 6.37
C VAL A 397 0.02 -24.34 5.52
N LEU A 398 -0.11 -23.09 5.09
CA LEU A 398 0.80 -22.54 4.08
C LEU A 398 1.95 -21.69 4.66
N LEU A 399 1.77 -21.00 5.80
CA LEU A 399 2.87 -20.23 6.39
C LEU A 399 4.12 -21.07 6.73
N PRO A 400 4.01 -22.30 7.24
CA PRO A 400 5.18 -23.13 7.51
C PRO A 400 5.98 -23.49 6.25
N THR A 401 5.34 -23.56 5.08
CA THR A 401 6.00 -23.95 3.82
C THR A 401 6.94 -22.88 3.27
N MET A 402 6.79 -21.62 3.70
CA MET A 402 7.64 -20.52 3.27
C MET A 402 8.96 -20.48 4.04
N LYS A 403 10.00 -19.96 3.39
CA LYS A 403 11.32 -19.73 3.99
C LYS A 403 11.57 -18.23 4.16
N GLU A 404 12.43 -17.85 5.13
CA GLU A 404 12.85 -16.45 5.25
C GLU A 404 13.61 -16.02 3.99
N ALA A 405 13.23 -14.88 3.45
CA ALA A 405 13.83 -14.33 2.23
C ALA A 405 14.91 -13.29 2.53
N ARG A 406 14.90 -12.70 3.75
CA ARG A 406 15.82 -11.65 4.16
C ARG A 406 17.04 -12.24 4.85
N LEU A 407 18.22 -11.72 4.54
CA LEU A 407 19.45 -11.98 5.33
C LEU A 407 19.32 -11.22 6.65
N ILE A 408 19.23 -11.97 7.75
CA ILE A 408 19.22 -11.40 9.09
C ILE A 408 20.68 -11.32 9.56
N GLU A 409 21.24 -10.11 9.63
CA GLU A 409 22.51 -9.87 10.30
C GLU A 409 22.27 -9.88 11.81
N LEU A 410 22.61 -10.98 12.48
CA LEU A 410 22.59 -11.04 13.92
C LEU A 410 23.63 -10.07 14.48
N PRO A 411 23.29 -9.21 15.47
CA PRO A 411 24.26 -8.34 16.11
C PRO A 411 25.41 -9.19 16.70
N ILE A 412 26.62 -8.71 16.51
CA ILE A 412 27.90 -9.37 16.87
C ILE A 412 28.02 -9.45 18.42
N GLY A 413 27.10 -10.11 19.09
CA GLY A 413 27.08 -10.18 20.55
C GLY A 413 26.66 -11.52 21.16
N HIS A 414 26.02 -12.38 20.40
CA HIS A 414 25.57 -13.69 20.89
C HIS A 414 26.19 -14.83 20.08
N THR A 415 27.45 -15.08 20.33
CA THR A 415 28.21 -16.24 19.86
C THR A 415 27.88 -17.48 20.69
N PHE A 416 26.84 -18.22 20.31
CA PHE A 416 26.83 -19.67 20.46
C PHE A 416 25.90 -20.24 19.39
N PHE A 417 26.42 -21.02 18.45
CA PHE A 417 25.77 -21.59 17.26
C PHE A 417 25.66 -20.69 16.02
N LYS A 418 26.77 -20.40 15.37
CA LYS A 418 26.79 -19.92 13.97
C LYS A 418 26.37 -21.05 13.01
N ARG A 419 25.08 -21.09 12.62
CA ARG A 419 24.68 -21.67 11.33
C ARG A 419 24.45 -20.52 10.37
N HIS A 420 25.45 -20.21 9.57
CA HIS A 420 25.31 -19.24 8.48
C HIS A 420 24.47 -19.86 7.36
N ILE A 421 23.23 -19.43 7.26
CA ILE A 421 22.40 -19.71 6.07
C ILE A 421 22.54 -18.49 5.17
N THR A 422 23.35 -18.59 4.14
CA THR A 422 23.52 -17.54 3.14
C THR A 422 22.51 -17.77 2.04
N ILE A 423 21.58 -16.84 1.84
CA ILE A 423 20.61 -16.86 0.75
C ILE A 423 21.18 -16.01 -0.39
N ARG A 424 21.41 -16.60 -1.56
CA ARG A 424 21.84 -15.89 -2.77
C ARG A 424 20.72 -15.90 -3.82
N PRO A 425 20.61 -14.84 -4.64
CA PRO A 425 19.70 -14.87 -5.79
C PRO A 425 20.12 -15.97 -6.76
N SER A 426 19.21 -16.89 -7.05
CA SER A 426 19.41 -17.89 -8.10
C SER A 426 19.09 -17.30 -9.49
N GLU A 427 19.46 -18.00 -10.55
CA GLU A 427 19.01 -17.66 -11.90
C GLU A 427 17.48 -17.66 -11.96
N GLY A 428 16.91 -16.54 -12.36
CA GLY A 428 15.50 -16.29 -12.28
C GLY A 428 15.18 -15.20 -11.24
N PHE A 429 13.97 -15.17 -10.72
CA PHE A 429 13.46 -14.12 -9.85
C PHE A 429 13.35 -14.52 -8.37
N VAL A 430 13.97 -15.64 -7.97
CA VAL A 430 13.88 -16.19 -6.60
C VAL A 430 15.27 -16.48 -6.05
N TYR A 431 15.42 -16.39 -4.72
CA TYR A 431 16.62 -16.74 -3.98
C TYR A 431 16.68 -18.24 -3.66
N GLU A 432 17.85 -18.86 -3.82
CA GLU A 432 18.14 -20.23 -3.37
C GLU A 432 18.99 -20.23 -2.10
N VAL A 433 18.73 -21.18 -1.23
CA VAL A 433 19.57 -21.43 -0.04
C VAL A 433 20.76 -22.27 -0.46
N ILE A 434 21.97 -21.69 -0.41
CA ILE A 434 23.20 -22.40 -0.72
C ILE A 434 23.81 -22.89 0.61
N GLY A 435 23.81 -24.17 0.80
CA GLY A 435 24.49 -24.84 1.88
C GLY A 435 25.95 -25.15 1.51
N LYS A 436 26.90 -24.73 2.33
CA LYS A 436 28.35 -24.90 2.32
C LYS A 436 29.13 -23.87 1.50
N TYR A 437 29.71 -22.95 2.24
CA TYR A 437 30.78 -22.05 1.78
C TYR A 437 32.09 -22.81 1.55
N ASN A 438 32.66 -22.67 0.36
CA ASN A 438 33.98 -23.22 0.06
C ASN A 438 35.06 -22.26 0.60
N LYS A 439 35.91 -22.71 1.54
CA LYS A 439 36.98 -21.92 2.20
C LYS A 439 37.95 -21.19 1.23
N LYS A 440 37.94 -21.55 -0.05
CA LYS A 440 38.75 -20.88 -1.08
C LYS A 440 38.16 -19.54 -1.54
N GLU A 441 36.86 -19.40 -1.61
CA GLU A 441 36.19 -18.15 -2.03
C GLU A 441 36.25 -17.08 -0.93
N GLU A 442 36.24 -17.48 0.34
CA GLU A 442 36.40 -16.56 1.48
C GLU A 442 37.76 -15.83 1.49
N LYS A 443 38.81 -16.48 1.00
CA LYS A 443 40.14 -15.86 0.84
C LYS A 443 40.22 -14.87 -0.32
N GLN A 444 39.51 -15.12 -1.41
CA GLN A 444 39.47 -14.21 -2.56
C GLN A 444 38.58 -12.98 -2.26
N GLU A 445 37.40 -13.14 -1.65
CA GLU A 445 36.59 -12.00 -1.25
C GLU A 445 37.22 -11.11 -0.18
N LYS A 446 37.98 -11.70 0.78
CA LYS A 446 38.74 -10.89 1.76
C LYS A 446 39.91 -10.14 1.12
N GLN A 447 40.46 -10.63 0.04
CA GLN A 447 41.50 -9.92 -0.74
C GLN A 447 40.85 -8.81 -1.61
N GLU A 448 39.75 -9.06 -2.26
CA GLU A 448 39.03 -8.05 -3.05
C GLU A 448 38.39 -6.96 -2.16
N SER A 449 37.87 -7.30 -0.98
CA SER A 449 37.34 -6.30 -0.03
C SER A 449 38.43 -5.41 0.57
N LYS A 450 39.65 -5.96 0.80
CA LYS A 450 40.82 -5.15 1.21
C LYS A 450 41.28 -4.19 0.12
N VAL A 451 41.24 -4.59 -1.13
CA VAL A 451 41.60 -3.73 -2.27
C VAL A 451 40.50 -2.67 -2.54
N LYS A 452 39.21 -3.00 -2.35
CA LYS A 452 38.11 -2.04 -2.44
C LYS A 452 38.09 -1.06 -1.29
N ASN A 453 38.35 -1.49 -0.06
CA ASN A 453 38.39 -0.60 1.12
C ASN A 453 39.58 0.36 1.14
N GLN A 454 40.66 0.06 0.42
CA GLN A 454 41.78 1.01 0.20
C GLN A 454 41.46 2.10 -0.85
N LYS A 455 40.42 1.92 -1.68
CA LYS A 455 39.97 2.90 -2.69
C LYS A 455 38.77 3.72 -2.34
N ILE A 456 38.08 3.46 -1.22
CA ILE A 456 36.88 4.17 -0.78
C ILE A 456 37.04 4.55 0.69
N ALA A 457 37.89 5.53 0.96
CA ALA A 457 37.75 6.33 2.18
C ALA A 457 36.50 7.23 2.00
N PRO A 458 35.53 7.23 2.92
CA PRO A 458 34.38 8.12 2.79
C PRO A 458 34.84 9.56 2.88
N LYS A 459 34.65 10.34 1.81
CA LYS A 459 34.81 11.79 1.85
C LYS A 459 33.83 12.37 2.87
N LYS A 460 34.31 13.18 3.80
CA LYS A 460 33.55 13.93 4.82
C LYS A 460 32.43 14.84 4.26
N GLU A 461 32.33 14.98 2.96
CA GLU A 461 31.28 15.74 2.26
C GLU A 461 29.86 15.20 2.50
N ASN A 462 29.68 13.89 2.68
CA ASN A 462 28.35 13.28 2.81
C ASN A 462 27.64 13.58 4.15
N GLU A 463 28.38 13.86 5.20
CA GLU A 463 27.80 14.14 6.52
C GLU A 463 27.23 15.56 6.63
N PHE A 464 27.82 16.52 5.93
CA PHE A 464 27.39 17.90 5.88
C PHE A 464 26.09 18.06 5.06
N TYR A 465 25.98 17.35 3.94
CA TYR A 465 24.76 17.31 3.11
C TYR A 465 23.57 16.70 3.84
N ASN A 466 23.79 15.62 4.58
CA ASN A 466 22.73 14.96 5.36
C ASN A 466 22.17 15.86 6.48
N LYS A 467 23.01 16.62 7.18
CA LYS A 467 22.57 17.56 8.22
C LYS A 467 21.75 18.74 7.65
N LYS A 468 22.09 19.22 6.47
CA LYS A 468 21.39 20.35 5.83
C LYS A 468 20.01 19.97 5.26
N LEU A 469 19.89 18.77 4.70
CA LEU A 469 18.62 18.21 4.21
C LEU A 469 17.65 17.93 5.37
N MET A 470 18.16 17.43 6.51
CA MET A 470 17.36 17.22 7.73
C MET A 470 16.80 18.53 8.28
N LYS A 471 17.61 19.58 8.38
CA LYS A 471 17.16 20.89 8.82
C LYS A 471 16.07 21.49 7.91
N PHE A 472 16.10 21.18 6.62
CA PHE A 472 15.12 21.67 5.67
C PHE A 472 13.77 20.93 5.76
N ILE A 473 13.80 19.63 5.96
CA ILE A 473 12.58 18.82 6.15
C ILE A 473 11.92 19.17 7.49
N ASP A 474 12.69 19.33 8.57
CA ASP A 474 12.19 19.74 9.87
C ASP A 474 11.62 21.19 9.83
N LYS A 475 12.23 22.09 9.05
CA LYS A 475 11.74 23.47 8.87
C LYS A 475 10.46 23.56 8.03
N SER A 476 10.22 22.58 7.13
CA SER A 476 9.00 22.51 6.31
C SER A 476 7.78 21.95 7.06
N ILE A 477 8.00 21.34 8.23
CA ILE A 477 6.96 20.71 9.05
C ILE A 477 6.59 21.58 10.28
N SER A 478 7.37 22.63 10.58
CA SER A 478 7.12 23.51 11.74
C SER A 478 6.31 24.75 11.34
N PRO A 479 5.13 25.01 11.95
CA PRO A 479 4.24 26.11 11.58
C PRO A 479 4.56 27.43 12.28
N LYS A 480 5.82 27.85 12.43
CA LYS A 480 6.15 29.20 12.96
C LYS A 480 7.43 29.75 12.35
N LYS A 481 7.26 30.86 11.64
CA LYS A 481 8.18 31.92 11.19
C LYS A 481 8.43 32.01 9.68
N GLN A 482 7.48 32.59 8.99
CA GLN A 482 7.74 33.41 7.80
C GLN A 482 8.09 34.84 8.30
N GLN A 483 9.35 35.18 8.46
CA GLN A 483 9.81 36.60 8.49
C GLN A 483 11.32 36.82 8.72
N HIS A 484 12.25 35.91 8.39
CA HIS A 484 13.68 36.20 8.52
C HIS A 484 14.60 35.53 7.48
N ASP A 485 14.19 35.43 6.22
CA ASP A 485 14.92 34.62 5.22
C ASP A 485 15.72 35.39 4.15
N LEU A 486 15.88 36.73 4.27
CA LEU A 486 16.71 37.46 3.30
C LEU A 486 18.18 37.66 3.72
N THR A 487 18.49 37.56 5.01
CA THR A 487 19.86 37.78 5.52
C THR A 487 20.74 36.52 5.39
N ASN A 488 20.15 35.34 5.42
CA ASN A 488 20.92 34.08 5.36
C ASN A 488 21.34 33.64 3.94
N MET A 489 20.78 34.24 2.90
CA MET A 489 21.20 33.94 1.51
C MET A 489 22.52 34.58 1.14
N HIS A 490 22.78 35.81 1.60
CA HIS A 490 24.05 36.51 1.37
C HIS A 490 25.25 35.86 2.08
N GLU A 491 25.06 35.32 3.28
CA GLU A 491 26.12 34.61 4.01
C GLU A 491 26.51 33.30 3.34
N ILE A 492 25.56 32.61 2.71
CA ILE A 492 25.80 31.34 1.98
C ILE A 492 26.52 31.61 0.66
N GLU A 493 26.18 32.69 -0.06
CA GLU A 493 26.89 33.08 -1.28
C GLU A 493 28.34 33.46 -0.98
N HIS A 494 28.60 34.20 0.10
CA HIS A 494 29.95 34.61 0.51
C HIS A 494 30.85 33.40 0.88
N ILE A 495 30.30 32.40 1.58
CA ILE A 495 31.06 31.18 1.94
C ILE A 495 31.33 30.31 0.67
N THR A 496 30.42 30.30 -0.28
CA THR A 496 30.61 29.55 -1.54
C THR A 496 31.70 30.20 -2.41
N GLU A 497 31.76 31.53 -2.48
CA GLU A 497 32.81 32.23 -3.20
C GLU A 497 34.20 32.10 -2.53
N GLU A 498 34.29 32.03 -1.20
CA GLU A 498 35.57 31.81 -0.51
C GLU A 498 36.12 30.40 -0.71
N ILE A 499 35.27 29.42 -0.85
CA ILE A 499 35.64 28.03 -1.18
C ILE A 499 36.13 27.93 -2.63
N GLU A 500 35.46 28.59 -3.60
CA GLU A 500 35.89 28.63 -4.99
C GLU A 500 37.20 29.39 -5.22
N ARG A 501 37.49 30.38 -4.41
CA ARG A 501 38.75 31.16 -4.45
C ARG A 501 39.94 30.49 -3.74
N GLY A 502 39.75 29.29 -3.19
CA GLY A 502 40.86 28.48 -2.61
C GLY A 502 41.48 29.12 -1.36
N LYS A 503 40.83 30.06 -0.68
CA LYS A 503 41.35 30.74 0.54
C LYS A 503 41.13 29.95 1.83
N ILE A 504 40.30 28.94 1.82
CA ILE A 504 40.18 28.00 2.95
C ILE A 504 40.88 26.70 2.52
N ARG A 505 42.14 26.54 2.93
CA ARG A 505 42.92 25.29 2.76
C ARG A 505 42.36 24.21 3.68
N LYS A 506 42.37 22.97 3.13
CA LYS A 506 41.99 21.66 3.66
C LYS A 506 42.21 21.46 5.17
#